data_79cff7e207ddd00c5258e4cee64c8196
#
_entry.id   79cff7e207ddd00c5258e4cee64c8196
#
_cell.length_a   1.000
_cell.length_b   1.000
_cell.length_c   1.000
_cell.angle_alpha   90.00
_cell.angle_beta   90.00
_cell.angle_gamma   90.00
#
_symmetry.space_group_name_H-M   'P 1'
#
loop_
_entity.id
_entity.type
_entity.pdbx_description
1 polymer ?
#
loop_
_entity_poly.entity_id
_entity_poly.type
_entity_poly.pdbx_seq_one_letter_code
_entity_poly.pdbx_strand_id
1 'polypeptide(L)'
;MEPITLAAAAATLLAPFLAKAGEKAAEEIGKKLPDAVGKVWGAITAKFKGKPAAEAAVNDLIAKPDDEDNQEAFNVQLRKALKEDSAFAAELEQLIRAAGGDSILNTGSGAVATHGGVAAGAGGIAVGGNVDGPIVFGSGNTVTHETREGGVD
;
A
#
# COMPACT_ATOMS: atom_id res chain seq x y z
N MET A 1 -11.92 9.64 -4.98
CA MET A 1 -10.51 9.18 -4.96
C MET A 1 -10.20 8.39 -6.23
N GLU A 2 -8.98 8.50 -6.72
CA GLU A 2 -8.60 7.81 -7.95
C GLU A 2 -8.49 6.28 -7.76
N PRO A 3 -8.93 5.48 -8.75
CA PRO A 3 -8.87 4.02 -8.68
C PRO A 3 -7.48 3.45 -8.41
N ILE A 4 -6.44 4.10 -8.90
CA ILE A 4 -5.04 3.68 -8.69
C ILE A 4 -4.66 3.80 -7.20
N THR A 5 -4.97 4.92 -6.59
CA THR A 5 -4.68 5.19 -5.16
C THR A 5 -5.48 4.23 -4.28
N LEU A 6 -6.74 4.01 -4.61
CA LEU A 6 -7.63 3.14 -3.84
C LEU A 6 -7.20 1.67 -3.93
N ALA A 7 -6.80 1.19 -5.11
CA ALA A 7 -6.27 -0.16 -5.28
C ALA A 7 -4.96 -0.37 -4.51
N ALA A 8 -4.05 0.59 -4.58
CA ALA A 8 -2.79 0.53 -3.82
C ALA A 8 -3.02 0.55 -2.30
N ALA A 9 -3.96 1.37 -1.83
CA ALA A 9 -4.34 1.42 -0.41
C ALA A 9 -4.92 0.09 0.09
N ALA A 10 -5.80 -0.52 -0.71
CA ALA A 10 -6.36 -1.84 -0.39
C ALA A 10 -5.27 -2.92 -0.32
N ALA A 11 -4.37 -2.97 -1.30
CA ALA A 11 -3.26 -3.91 -1.32
C ALA A 11 -2.33 -3.73 -0.12
N THR A 12 -1.97 -2.49 0.21
CA THR A 12 -1.13 -2.16 1.37
C THR A 12 -1.78 -2.57 2.69
N LEU A 13 -3.09 -2.34 2.82
CA LEU A 13 -3.85 -2.74 4.01
C LEU A 13 -3.90 -4.26 4.18
N LEU A 14 -4.05 -5.01 3.09
CA LEU A 14 -4.22 -6.47 3.11
C LEU A 14 -2.89 -7.22 3.21
N ALA A 15 -1.79 -6.67 2.67
CA ALA A 15 -0.50 -7.34 2.55
C ALA A 15 0.00 -8.03 3.84
N PRO A 16 0.03 -7.38 5.02
CA PRO A 16 0.53 -8.01 6.24
C PRO A 16 -0.32 -9.19 6.70
N PHE A 17 -1.62 -9.18 6.41
CA PHE A 17 -2.52 -10.26 6.78
C PHE A 17 -2.40 -11.45 5.81
N LEU A 18 -2.25 -11.19 4.52
CA LEU A 18 -2.04 -12.22 3.52
C LEU A 18 -0.70 -12.95 3.72
N ALA A 19 0.36 -12.22 4.04
CA ALA A 19 1.67 -12.79 4.35
C ALA A 19 1.63 -13.77 5.54
N LYS A 20 0.75 -13.54 6.51
CA LYS A 20 0.58 -14.39 7.70
C LYS A 20 -0.44 -15.53 7.50
N ALA A 21 -1.32 -15.41 6.53
CA ALA A 21 -2.43 -16.35 6.37
C ALA A 21 -2.00 -17.70 5.78
N GLY A 22 -0.91 -17.74 5.01
CA GLY A 22 -0.47 -18.93 4.27
C GLY A 22 -1.40 -19.27 3.11
N GLU A 23 -1.19 -20.42 2.51
CA GLU A 23 -2.01 -20.91 1.39
C GLU A 23 -3.38 -21.41 1.87
N LYS A 24 -4.32 -20.50 2.00
CA LYS A 24 -5.70 -20.81 2.38
C LYS A 24 -6.66 -20.26 1.33
N ALA A 25 -7.86 -20.84 1.26
CA ALA A 25 -8.91 -20.31 0.42
C ALA A 25 -9.28 -18.89 0.83
N ALA A 26 -9.68 -18.06 -0.14
CA ALA A 26 -10.04 -16.66 0.09
C ALA A 26 -11.11 -16.48 1.19
N GLU A 27 -12.07 -17.38 1.28
CA GLU A 27 -13.11 -17.38 2.31
C GLU A 27 -12.57 -17.64 3.72
N GLU A 28 -11.60 -18.55 3.86
CA GLU A 28 -10.95 -18.84 5.14
C GLU A 28 -10.07 -17.68 5.62
N ILE A 29 -9.40 -17.02 4.70
CA ILE A 29 -8.63 -15.80 4.98
C ILE A 29 -9.54 -14.73 5.53
N GLY A 30 -10.67 -14.49 4.89
CA GLY A 30 -11.66 -13.49 5.34
C GLY A 30 -12.14 -13.71 6.76
N LYS A 31 -12.32 -14.95 7.19
CA LYS A 31 -12.74 -15.31 8.57
C LYS A 31 -11.67 -15.03 9.64
N LYS A 32 -10.41 -14.96 9.26
CA LYS A 32 -9.28 -14.75 10.18
C LYS A 32 -8.82 -13.29 10.25
N LEU A 33 -9.32 -12.44 9.36
CA LEU A 33 -9.02 -11.02 9.35
C LEU A 33 -9.79 -10.29 10.46
N PRO A 34 -9.25 -9.19 11.00
CA PRO A 34 -10.04 -8.26 11.82
C PRO A 34 -11.31 -7.82 11.07
N ASP A 35 -12.41 -7.57 11.78
CA ASP A 35 -13.72 -7.30 11.16
C ASP A 35 -13.67 -6.24 10.07
N ALA A 36 -13.02 -5.11 10.31
CA ALA A 36 -12.91 -4.02 9.35
C ALA A 36 -12.10 -4.41 8.10
N VAL A 37 -10.97 -5.09 8.28
CA VAL A 37 -10.13 -5.58 7.19
C VAL A 37 -10.82 -6.71 6.43
N GLY A 38 -11.54 -7.58 7.14
CA GLY A 38 -12.36 -8.65 6.56
C GLY A 38 -13.46 -8.12 5.65
N LYS A 39 -14.06 -6.98 5.96
CA LYS A 39 -15.04 -6.31 5.10
C LYS A 39 -14.42 -5.80 3.80
N VAL A 40 -13.21 -5.23 3.86
CA VAL A 40 -12.45 -4.83 2.66
C VAL A 40 -12.18 -6.05 1.77
N TRP A 41 -11.65 -7.11 2.35
CA TRP A 41 -11.38 -8.36 1.65
C TRP A 41 -12.64 -8.97 1.03
N GLY A 42 -13.72 -9.06 1.82
CA GLY A 42 -15.00 -9.60 1.37
C GLY A 42 -15.63 -8.81 0.21
N ALA A 43 -15.57 -7.47 0.25
CA ALA A 43 -16.05 -6.62 -0.82
C ALA A 43 -15.28 -6.84 -2.12
N ILE A 44 -13.96 -6.95 -2.04
CA ILE A 44 -13.09 -7.20 -3.21
C ILE A 44 -13.35 -8.59 -3.80
N THR A 45 -13.33 -9.63 -2.98
CA THR A 45 -13.55 -11.01 -3.44
C THR A 45 -14.94 -11.23 -4.00
N ALA A 46 -15.97 -10.61 -3.42
CA ALA A 46 -17.34 -10.64 -3.95
C ALA A 46 -17.41 -9.95 -5.32
N LYS A 47 -16.72 -8.82 -5.49
CA LYS A 47 -16.66 -8.10 -6.77
C LYS A 47 -15.93 -8.88 -7.87
N PHE A 48 -14.95 -9.66 -7.48
CA PHE A 48 -14.15 -10.50 -8.39
C PHE A 48 -14.83 -11.80 -8.77
N LYS A 49 -15.80 -12.24 -7.98
CA LYS A 49 -16.54 -13.48 -8.22
C LYS A 49 -17.23 -13.47 -9.59
N GLY A 50 -17.02 -14.52 -10.36
CA GLY A 50 -17.51 -14.62 -11.74
C GLY A 50 -16.62 -13.95 -12.79
N LYS A 51 -15.47 -13.39 -12.39
CA LYS A 51 -14.46 -12.81 -13.28
C LYS A 51 -13.18 -13.67 -13.23
N PRO A 52 -12.95 -14.60 -14.18
CA PRO A 52 -11.86 -15.58 -14.09
C PRO A 52 -10.48 -14.98 -13.88
N ALA A 53 -10.16 -13.90 -14.58
CA ALA A 53 -8.86 -13.21 -14.44
C ALA A 53 -8.67 -12.57 -13.07
N ALA A 54 -9.74 -12.04 -12.47
CA ALA A 54 -9.70 -11.45 -11.15
C ALA A 54 -9.61 -12.52 -10.04
N GLU A 55 -10.36 -13.61 -10.18
CA GLU A 55 -10.28 -14.76 -9.28
C GLU A 55 -8.88 -15.41 -9.31
N ALA A 56 -8.29 -15.57 -10.50
CA ALA A 56 -6.93 -16.06 -10.64
C ALA A 56 -5.92 -15.13 -9.93
N ALA A 57 -6.04 -13.83 -10.11
CA ALA A 57 -5.16 -12.86 -9.45
C ALA A 57 -5.24 -12.93 -7.91
N VAL A 58 -6.43 -13.15 -7.35
CA VAL A 58 -6.60 -13.37 -5.89
C VAL A 58 -5.92 -14.66 -5.45
N ASN A 59 -6.11 -15.77 -6.17
CA ASN A 59 -5.51 -17.05 -5.82
C ASN A 59 -3.98 -17.01 -5.91
N ASP A 60 -3.44 -16.36 -6.93
CA ASP A 60 -1.99 -16.18 -7.09
C ASP A 60 -1.40 -15.30 -5.98
N LEU A 61 -2.10 -14.24 -5.59
CA LEU A 61 -1.70 -13.39 -4.48
C LEU A 61 -1.72 -14.13 -3.15
N ILE A 62 -2.70 -14.99 -2.91
CA ILE A 62 -2.79 -15.82 -1.70
C ILE A 62 -1.65 -16.84 -1.67
N ALA A 63 -1.34 -17.46 -2.80
CA ALA A 63 -0.28 -18.46 -2.90
C ALA A 63 1.11 -17.87 -2.66
N LYS A 64 1.35 -16.66 -3.21
CA LYS A 64 2.61 -15.93 -3.06
C LYS A 64 2.35 -14.44 -2.86
N PRO A 65 2.04 -14.00 -1.62
CA PRO A 65 1.71 -12.61 -1.35
C PRO A 65 2.88 -11.63 -1.49
N ASP A 66 4.11 -12.12 -1.41
CA ASP A 66 5.33 -11.31 -1.55
C ASP A 66 5.83 -11.19 -3.00
N ASP A 67 5.18 -11.89 -3.93
CA ASP A 67 5.53 -11.83 -5.35
C ASP A 67 4.98 -10.56 -6.00
N GLU A 68 5.88 -9.74 -6.56
CA GLU A 68 5.52 -8.44 -7.15
C GLU A 68 4.57 -8.58 -8.35
N ASP A 69 4.75 -9.61 -9.16
CA ASP A 69 3.89 -9.86 -10.33
C ASP A 69 2.46 -10.20 -9.89
N ASN A 70 2.31 -10.98 -8.83
CA ASN A 70 1.01 -11.32 -8.26
C ASN A 70 0.33 -10.11 -7.62
N GLN A 71 1.09 -9.25 -6.94
CA GLN A 71 0.59 -7.99 -6.39
C GLN A 71 0.12 -7.06 -7.50
N GLU A 72 0.89 -6.92 -8.57
CA GLU A 72 0.51 -6.06 -9.70
C GLU A 72 -0.70 -6.63 -10.45
N ALA A 73 -0.77 -7.94 -10.67
CA ALA A 73 -1.93 -8.60 -11.28
C ALA A 73 -3.22 -8.31 -10.49
N PHE A 74 -3.16 -8.42 -9.16
CA PHE A 74 -4.27 -8.08 -8.27
C PHE A 74 -4.65 -6.60 -8.38
N ASN A 75 -3.68 -5.70 -8.33
CA ASN A 75 -3.88 -4.26 -8.45
C ASN A 75 -4.53 -3.88 -9.79
N VAL A 76 -4.11 -4.51 -10.89
CA VAL A 76 -4.68 -4.29 -12.23
C VAL A 76 -6.16 -4.68 -12.25
N GLN A 77 -6.53 -5.83 -11.71
CA GLN A 77 -7.91 -6.30 -11.67
C GLN A 77 -8.77 -5.40 -10.77
N LEU A 78 -8.24 -5.00 -9.63
CA LEU A 78 -8.94 -4.09 -8.72
C LEU A 78 -9.17 -2.71 -9.34
N ARG A 79 -8.16 -2.12 -10.01
CA ARG A 79 -8.30 -0.86 -10.75
C ARG A 79 -9.37 -0.94 -11.84
N LYS A 80 -9.44 -2.05 -12.57
CA LYS A 80 -10.50 -2.26 -13.58
C LYS A 80 -11.88 -2.25 -12.93
N ALA A 81 -12.07 -3.02 -11.86
CA ALA A 81 -13.34 -3.08 -11.15
C ALA A 81 -13.78 -1.71 -10.61
N LEU A 82 -12.82 -0.94 -10.07
CA LEU A 82 -13.08 0.42 -9.54
C LEU A 82 -13.43 1.43 -10.63
N LYS A 83 -12.88 1.29 -11.83
CA LYS A 83 -13.21 2.13 -12.99
C LYS A 83 -14.59 1.79 -13.58
N GLU A 84 -14.96 0.52 -13.55
CA GLU A 84 -16.23 0.04 -14.08
C GLU A 84 -17.41 0.36 -13.15
N ASP A 85 -17.18 0.48 -11.87
CA ASP A 85 -18.21 0.65 -10.85
C ASP A 85 -17.82 1.71 -9.80
N SER A 86 -18.36 2.91 -9.99
CA SER A 86 -18.11 4.03 -9.07
C SER A 86 -18.76 3.84 -7.70
N ALA A 87 -19.85 3.09 -7.61
CA ALA A 87 -20.49 2.76 -6.33
C ALA A 87 -19.61 1.82 -5.51
N PHE A 88 -19.02 0.82 -6.15
CA PHE A 88 -18.03 -0.06 -5.53
C PHE A 88 -16.78 0.72 -5.09
N ALA A 89 -16.32 1.67 -5.88
CA ALA A 89 -15.18 2.52 -5.50
C ALA A 89 -15.48 3.33 -4.22
N ALA A 90 -16.67 3.94 -4.13
CA ALA A 90 -17.09 4.68 -2.93
C ALA A 90 -17.24 3.78 -1.70
N GLU A 91 -17.82 2.60 -1.87
CA GLU A 91 -17.95 1.60 -0.80
C GLU A 91 -16.56 1.14 -0.31
N LEU A 92 -15.68 0.79 -1.21
CA LEU A 92 -14.33 0.33 -0.85
C LEU A 92 -13.53 1.42 -0.14
N GLU A 93 -13.65 2.68 -0.56
CA GLU A 93 -13.02 3.82 0.13
C GLU A 93 -13.48 3.92 1.58
N GLN A 94 -14.79 3.82 1.82
CA GLN A 94 -15.33 3.86 3.18
C GLN A 94 -14.86 2.69 4.03
N LEU A 95 -14.81 1.49 3.47
CA LEU A 95 -14.33 0.29 4.17
C LEU A 95 -12.84 0.40 4.53
N ILE A 96 -12.02 0.92 3.63
CA ILE A 96 -10.58 1.14 3.90
C ILE A 96 -10.40 2.19 5.01
N ARG A 97 -11.16 3.28 5.00
CA ARG A 97 -11.13 4.29 6.06
C ARG A 97 -11.54 3.69 7.42
N ALA A 98 -12.60 2.91 7.44
CA ALA A 98 -13.06 2.21 8.65
C ALA A 98 -12.05 1.20 9.19
N ALA A 99 -11.22 0.62 8.32
CA ALA A 99 -10.14 -0.30 8.68
C ALA A 99 -8.85 0.41 9.15
N GLY A 100 -8.86 1.72 9.32
CA GLY A 100 -7.70 2.51 9.73
C GLY A 100 -6.79 2.93 8.56
N GLY A 101 -7.29 2.84 7.34
CA GLY A 101 -6.56 3.20 6.13
C GLY A 101 -6.51 4.69 5.82
N ASP A 102 -7.00 5.57 6.70
CA ASP A 102 -7.02 7.02 6.46
C ASP A 102 -5.62 7.59 6.18
N SER A 103 -4.62 7.14 6.92
CA SER A 103 -3.23 7.56 6.69
C SER A 103 -2.70 7.10 5.33
N ILE A 104 -3.12 5.92 4.88
CA ILE A 104 -2.76 5.37 3.58
C ILE A 104 -3.43 6.15 2.45
N LEU A 105 -4.72 6.45 2.59
CA LEU A 105 -5.51 7.18 1.61
C LEU A 105 -5.09 8.65 1.49
N ASN A 106 -4.72 9.27 2.60
CA ASN A 106 -4.36 10.70 2.63
C ASN A 106 -2.93 10.98 2.15
N THR A 107 -2.11 9.95 1.93
CA THR A 107 -0.73 10.12 1.47
C THR A 107 -0.64 10.49 -0.02
N GLY A 108 -1.74 10.47 -0.75
CA GLY A 108 -1.79 10.81 -2.17
C GLY A 108 -0.93 9.89 -3.04
N SER A 109 -0.15 10.47 -3.95
CA SER A 109 0.83 9.73 -4.77
C SER A 109 2.15 9.44 -4.04
N GLY A 110 2.19 9.65 -2.73
CA GLY A 110 3.35 9.34 -1.88
C GLY A 110 3.51 7.84 -1.62
N ALA A 111 4.71 7.43 -1.31
CA ALA A 111 4.97 6.09 -0.80
C ALA A 111 4.56 5.99 0.66
N VAL A 112 3.95 4.88 1.04
CA VAL A 112 3.57 4.60 2.43
C VAL A 112 4.42 3.45 2.96
N ALA A 113 5.12 3.69 4.06
CA ALA A 113 5.79 2.65 4.80
C ALA A 113 4.95 2.25 6.02
N THR A 114 4.72 0.97 6.19
CA THR A 114 4.06 0.39 7.35
C THR A 114 5.04 -0.48 8.14
N HIS A 115 4.76 -0.70 9.43
CA HIS A 115 5.57 -1.58 10.28
C HIS A 115 7.06 -1.19 10.42
N GLY A 116 7.33 0.11 10.55
CA GLY A 116 8.70 0.62 10.75
C GLY A 116 9.56 0.71 9.49
N GLY A 117 8.96 0.46 8.31
CA GLY A 117 9.62 0.71 7.03
C GLY A 117 9.81 2.19 6.74
N VAL A 118 10.65 2.48 5.77
CA VAL A 118 10.92 3.84 5.28
C VAL A 118 10.42 3.96 3.85
N ALA A 119 9.64 4.98 3.56
CA ALA A 119 9.09 5.20 2.23
C ALA A 119 9.32 6.64 1.77
N ALA A 120 9.71 6.79 0.50
CA ALA A 120 9.75 8.08 -0.17
C ALA A 120 8.83 8.06 -1.38
N GLY A 121 8.00 9.09 -1.53
CA GLY A 121 7.20 9.30 -2.73
C GLY A 121 8.04 9.84 -3.89
N ALA A 122 7.39 10.11 -5.01
CA ALA A 122 8.03 10.68 -6.19
C ALA A 122 8.78 11.99 -5.87
N GLY A 123 10.10 12.00 -6.04
CA GLY A 123 10.96 13.13 -5.71
C GLY A 123 11.34 13.27 -4.23
N GLY A 124 10.92 12.35 -3.37
CA GLY A 124 11.28 12.33 -1.95
C GLY A 124 12.53 11.52 -1.65
N ILE A 125 13.14 11.81 -0.51
CA ILE A 125 14.24 11.03 0.06
C ILE A 125 13.75 10.33 1.32
N ALA A 126 13.97 9.02 1.40
CA ALA A 126 13.66 8.23 2.58
C ALA A 126 14.93 7.92 3.37
N VAL A 127 14.92 8.25 4.66
CA VAL A 127 16.03 7.98 5.57
C VAL A 127 15.53 7.14 6.73
N GLY A 128 16.02 5.90 6.82
CA GLY A 128 15.64 4.93 7.83
C GLY A 128 16.52 4.89 9.08
N GLY A 129 17.41 5.86 9.26
CA GLY A 129 18.33 5.90 10.39
C GLY A 129 18.78 7.32 10.73
N ASN A 130 19.73 7.41 11.66
CA ASN A 130 20.30 8.70 12.02
C ASN A 130 21.13 9.28 10.87
N VAL A 131 20.97 10.57 10.64
CA VAL A 131 21.76 11.33 9.67
C VAL A 131 22.56 12.37 10.42
N ASP A 132 23.87 12.22 10.43
CA ASP A 132 24.81 13.13 11.10
C ASP A 132 25.28 14.29 10.19
N GLY A 133 24.57 14.54 9.09
CA GLY A 133 24.93 15.59 8.15
C GLY A 133 23.72 16.19 7.44
N PRO A 134 23.91 17.25 6.67
CA PRO A 134 22.83 17.87 5.92
C PRO A 134 22.35 16.97 4.78
N ILE A 135 21.03 16.80 4.68
CA ILE A 135 20.39 16.18 3.51
C ILE A 135 19.95 17.30 2.59
N VAL A 136 20.52 17.34 1.40
CA VAL A 136 20.16 18.32 0.37
C VAL A 136 19.61 17.60 -0.85
N PHE A 137 18.43 18.00 -1.28
CA PHE A 137 17.83 17.48 -2.51
C PHE A 137 17.21 18.62 -3.33
N GLY A 138 17.11 18.38 -4.61
CA GLY A 138 16.67 19.37 -5.58
C GLY A 138 17.82 19.98 -6.37
N SER A 139 17.49 20.64 -7.46
CA SER A 139 18.47 21.34 -8.31
C SER A 139 18.72 22.76 -7.82
N GLY A 140 19.98 23.17 -7.77
CA GLY A 140 20.35 24.54 -7.44
C GLY A 140 20.65 24.83 -5.96
N ASN A 141 20.70 23.81 -5.12
CA ASN A 141 21.03 23.98 -3.71
C ASN A 141 22.56 23.98 -3.49
N THR A 142 23.05 24.92 -2.69
CA THR A 142 24.45 24.99 -2.28
C THR A 142 24.53 24.68 -0.77
N VAL A 143 25.33 23.70 -0.40
CA VAL A 143 25.63 23.40 1.00
C VAL A 143 26.97 23.98 1.36
N THR A 144 26.98 24.93 2.29
CA THR A 144 28.22 25.46 2.86
C THR A 144 28.47 24.75 4.20
N HIS A 145 29.54 23.98 4.26
CA HIS A 145 29.98 23.35 5.49
C HIS A 145 31.00 24.27 6.16
N GLU A 146 30.60 24.96 7.21
CA GLU A 146 31.55 25.63 8.09
C GLU A 146 32.17 24.58 9.02
N THR A 147 33.38 24.18 8.75
CA THR A 147 34.21 23.52 9.75
C THR A 147 34.60 24.56 10.79
N ARG A 148 33.96 24.49 11.96
CA ARG A 148 34.48 25.16 13.13
C ARG A 148 35.79 24.49 13.51
N GLU A 149 36.90 25.06 13.07
CA GLU A 149 38.19 24.81 13.69
C GLU A 149 38.10 25.34 15.12
N GLY A 150 37.98 24.41 16.06
CA GLY A 150 38.19 24.74 17.45
C GLY A 150 39.60 25.22 17.63
N GLY A 151 39.80 26.52 17.82
CA GLY A 151 41.05 27.07 18.26
C GLY A 151 41.42 26.45 19.59
N VAL A 152 42.48 25.72 19.61
CA VAL A 152 43.16 25.29 20.83
C VAL A 152 44.12 26.40 21.20
N ASP A 153 43.79 27.11 22.24
CA ASP A 153 44.78 27.84 23.01
C ASP A 153 45.29 26.98 24.15
#